data_b2b1c635808a0ce206b23b2dcdee3844
#
_entry.id   b2b1c635808a0ce206b23b2dcdee3844
#
_cell.length_a   1.000
_cell.length_b   1.000
_cell.length_c   1.000
_cell.angle_alpha   90.00
_cell.angle_beta   90.00
_cell.angle_gamma   90.00
#
_symmetry.space_group_name_H-M   'P 1'
#
loop_
_entity.id
_entity.type
_entity.pdbx_description
1 polymer ?
#
loop_
_entity_poly.entity_id
_entity_poly.type
_entity_poly.pdbx_seq_one_letter_code
_entity_poly.pdbx_strand_id
1 'polypeptide(L)' 'MQGEPKYRYAIEIFWSEEDDCFIACVPDLENCAAWGMTYEQALAQAHLAIQADHISRRVFGDPIPEPTPRVLPEQSIN' A
#
# COMPACT_ATOMS: atom_id res chain seq x y z
N MET A 1 -13.13 10.81 14.27
CA MET A 1 -12.40 10.84 14.23
C MET A 1 -11.56 10.09 13.65
N GLN A 2 -11.02 10.10 13.12
CA GLN A 2 -10.30 9.50 12.60
C GLN A 2 -9.17 9.24 13.07
N GLY A 3 -8.73 9.05 13.59
CA GLY A 3 -7.57 8.71 14.23
C GLY A 3 -6.43 8.36 13.34
N GLU A 4 -5.58 7.52 13.85
CA GLU A 4 -4.40 7.10 13.14
C GLU A 4 -4.75 6.25 11.93
N PRO A 5 -3.99 6.35 10.86
CA PRO A 5 -4.16 5.42 9.77
C PRO A 5 -3.87 4.00 10.24
N LYS A 6 -4.60 3.06 9.68
CA LYS A 6 -4.44 1.67 10.07
C LYS A 6 -3.07 1.14 9.68
N TYR A 7 -2.59 1.52 8.51
CA TYR A 7 -1.28 1.12 8.03
C TYR A 7 -0.50 2.34 7.63
N ARG A 8 0.80 2.30 7.84
CA ARG A 8 1.66 3.43 7.53
C ARG A 8 2.60 3.16 6.38
N TYR A 9 2.35 2.12 5.61
CA TYR A 9 3.13 1.83 4.43
C TYR A 9 2.81 2.83 3.33
N ALA A 10 3.81 3.14 2.52
CA ALA A 10 3.56 3.89 1.31
C ALA A 10 2.76 3.02 0.35
N ILE A 11 1.82 3.62 -0.33
CA ILE A 11 1.03 2.92 -1.35
C ILE A 11 1.12 3.75 -2.61
N GLU A 12 1.57 3.13 -3.69
CA GLU A 12 1.70 3.81 -4.98
C GLU A 12 0.57 3.36 -5.88
N ILE A 13 -0.20 4.33 -6.36
CA ILE A 13 -1.35 4.01 -7.21
C ILE A 13 -1.13 4.68 -8.57
N PHE A 14 -1.25 3.90 -9.63
CA PHE A 14 -1.04 4.40 -10.97
C PHE A 14 -1.96 3.68 -11.95
N TRP A 15 -2.17 4.31 -13.09
CA TRP A 15 -2.99 3.72 -14.14
C TRP A 15 -2.15 2.74 -14.95
N SER A 16 -2.70 1.58 -15.19
CA SER A 16 -2.04 0.55 -15.99
C SER A 16 -2.74 0.46 -17.34
N GLU A 17 -2.03 0.85 -18.38
CA GLU A 17 -2.58 0.76 -19.74
C GLU A 17 -2.83 -0.68 -20.15
N GLU A 18 -1.92 -1.54 -19.74
CA GLU A 18 -2.03 -2.94 -20.07
C GLU A 18 -3.27 -3.60 -19.47
N ASP A 19 -3.53 -3.26 -18.22
CA ASP A 19 -4.60 -3.91 -17.48
C ASP A 19 -5.88 -3.10 -17.47
N ASP A 20 -5.82 -1.90 -17.99
CA ASP A 20 -7.00 -1.03 -18.11
C ASP A 20 -7.63 -0.78 -16.74
N CYS A 21 -6.82 -0.53 -15.75
CA CYS A 21 -7.30 -0.28 -14.40
C CYS A 21 -6.20 0.43 -13.60
N PHE A 22 -6.54 0.85 -12.39
CA PHE A 22 -5.54 1.40 -11.47
C PHE A 22 -4.91 0.28 -10.68
N ILE A 23 -3.60 0.36 -10.53
CA ILE A 23 -2.83 -0.60 -9.74
C ILE A 23 -2.34 0.09 -8.48
N ALA A 24 -2.45 -0.60 -7.37
CA ALA A 24 -1.92 -0.11 -6.09
C ALA A 24 -0.86 -1.06 -5.61
N CYS A 25 0.35 -0.56 -5.43
CA CYS A 25 1.48 -1.37 -4.97
C CYS A 25 1.92 -0.92 -3.60
N VAL A 26 2.33 -1.86 -2.77
CA VAL A 26 2.87 -1.55 -1.46
C VAL A 26 4.35 -1.95 -1.48
N PRO A 27 5.26 -0.99 -1.74
CA PRO A 27 6.67 -1.33 -1.96
C PRO A 27 7.34 -2.06 -0.80
N ASP A 28 6.93 -1.77 0.43
CA ASP A 28 7.56 -2.41 1.58
C ASP A 28 7.15 -3.86 1.77
N LEU A 29 6.13 -4.31 1.06
CA LEU A 29 5.66 -5.69 1.17
C LEU A 29 5.80 -6.37 -0.18
N GLU A 30 6.56 -7.44 -0.20
CA GLU A 30 6.80 -8.18 -1.44
C GLU A 30 5.51 -8.74 -2.00
N ASN A 31 5.32 -8.55 -3.28
CA ASN A 31 4.17 -9.12 -3.98
C ASN A 31 2.82 -8.66 -3.43
N CYS A 32 2.81 -7.49 -2.81
CA CYS A 32 1.56 -6.95 -2.28
C CYS A 32 1.06 -5.87 -3.24
N ALA A 33 0.08 -6.23 -4.05
CA ALA A 33 -0.49 -5.31 -5.01
C ALA A 33 -1.97 -5.60 -5.14
N ALA A 34 -2.70 -4.59 -5.61
CA ALA A 34 -4.14 -4.71 -5.78
C ALA A 34 -4.54 -3.83 -6.95
N TRP A 35 -5.80 -3.88 -7.33
CA TRP A 35 -6.27 -3.09 -8.46
C TRP A 35 -7.69 -2.63 -8.21
N GLY A 36 -8.09 -1.63 -8.96
CA GLY A 36 -9.44 -1.11 -8.89
C GLY A 36 -9.73 -0.22 -10.07
N MET A 37 -10.98 0.13 -10.24
CA MET A 37 -11.40 0.95 -11.37
C MET A 37 -11.31 2.44 -11.04
N THR A 38 -11.10 2.78 -9.78
CA THR A 38 -10.86 4.16 -9.35
C THR A 38 -9.71 4.16 -8.38
N TYR A 39 -9.16 5.37 -8.12
CA TYR A 39 -8.12 5.49 -7.09
C TYR A 39 -8.61 4.96 -5.76
N GLU A 40 -9.81 5.36 -5.38
CA GLU A 40 -10.35 4.95 -4.08
C GLU A 40 -10.55 3.45 -3.99
N GLN A 41 -10.99 2.85 -5.09
CA GLN A 41 -11.20 1.42 -5.11
C GLN A 41 -9.88 0.67 -5.00
N ALA A 42 -8.87 1.14 -5.75
CA ALA A 42 -7.55 0.52 -5.68
C ALA A 42 -6.97 0.63 -4.29
N LEU A 43 -7.16 1.79 -3.64
CA LEU A 43 -6.66 1.98 -2.29
C LEU A 43 -7.35 1.03 -1.30
N ALA A 44 -8.66 0.89 -1.42
CA ALA A 44 -9.41 -0.01 -0.54
C ALA A 44 -8.92 -1.45 -0.71
N GLN A 45 -8.68 -1.85 -1.96
CA GLN A 45 -8.20 -3.19 -2.22
C GLN A 45 -6.78 -3.38 -1.69
N ALA A 46 -5.96 -2.32 -1.75
CA ALA A 46 -4.62 -2.40 -1.21
C ALA A 46 -4.65 -2.64 0.30
N HIS A 47 -5.57 -2.00 1.00
CA HIS A 47 -5.70 -2.21 2.44
C HIS A 47 -6.04 -3.66 2.75
N LEU A 48 -6.91 -4.26 1.96
CA LEU A 48 -7.24 -5.68 2.14
C LEU A 48 -6.04 -6.57 1.84
N ALA A 49 -5.25 -6.21 0.84
CA ALA A 49 -4.06 -6.97 0.50
C ALA A 49 -3.04 -6.92 1.62
N ILE A 50 -2.86 -5.74 2.24
CA ILE A 50 -1.95 -5.61 3.37
C ILE A 50 -2.42 -6.47 4.53
N GLN A 51 -3.72 -6.45 4.79
CA GLN A 51 -4.27 -7.25 5.87
C GLN A 51 -4.02 -8.74 5.64
N ALA A 52 -4.25 -9.19 4.42
CA ALA A 52 -4.02 -10.60 4.09
C ALA A 52 -2.54 -10.96 4.22
N ASP A 53 -1.66 -10.04 3.81
CA ASP A 53 -0.23 -10.25 3.94
C ASP A 53 0.17 -10.42 5.40
N HIS A 54 -0.34 -9.56 6.26
CA HIS A 54 -0.01 -9.64 7.68
C HIS A 54 -0.51 -10.92 8.33
N ILE A 55 -1.71 -11.33 7.94
CA ILE A 55 -2.26 -12.58 8.46
C ILE A 55 -1.38 -13.75 8.06
N SER A 56 -0.97 -13.77 6.80
CA SER A 56 -0.12 -14.84 6.29
C SER A 56 1.20 -14.88 7.05
N ARG A 57 1.82 -13.72 7.28
CA ARG A 57 3.09 -13.68 8.00
C ARG A 57 2.95 -14.19 9.42
N ARG A 58 1.84 -13.85 10.08
CA ARG A 58 1.61 -14.35 11.44
C ARG A 58 1.46 -15.86 11.47
N VAL A 59 0.73 -16.39 10.49
CA VAL A 59 0.50 -17.83 10.43
C VAL A 59 1.81 -18.58 10.24
N PHE A 60 2.69 -18.06 9.40
CA PHE A 60 3.96 -18.73 9.09
C PHE A 60 5.11 -18.27 9.98
N GLY A 61 4.86 -17.34 10.89
CA GLY A 61 5.92 -16.89 11.77
C GLY A 61 6.91 -15.95 11.14
N ASP A 62 6.56 -15.32 10.02
CA ASP A 62 7.43 -14.38 9.35
C ASP A 62 7.31 -13.00 9.97
N PRO A 63 8.40 -12.24 10.00
CA PRO A 63 8.32 -10.90 10.56
C PRO A 63 7.50 -9.97 9.65
N ILE A 64 6.78 -9.04 10.28
CA ILE A 64 6.03 -8.03 9.56
C ILE A 64 6.95 -6.82 9.36
N PRO A 65 7.22 -6.42 8.12
CA PRO A 65 8.15 -5.31 7.88
C PRO A 65 7.64 -4.00 8.45
N GLU A 66 8.58 -3.20 8.94
CA GLU A 66 8.26 -1.86 9.39
C GLU A 66 8.10 -0.95 8.17
N PRO A 67 7.19 0.01 8.24
CA PRO A 67 7.07 0.95 7.13
C PRO A 67 8.35 1.78 6.97
N THR A 68 8.76 1.97 5.73
CA THR A 68 9.93 2.77 5.44
C THR A 68 9.57 4.24 5.60
N PRO A 69 10.30 4.99 6.42
CA PRO A 69 10.01 6.41 6.61
C PRO A 69 10.16 7.18 5.31
N ARG A 70 9.28 8.12 5.08
CA ARG A 70 9.32 9.01 3.93
C ARG A 70 9.38 10.44 4.40
N VAL A 71 10.18 11.23 3.72
CA VAL A 71 10.35 12.63 4.08
C VAL A 71 10.03 13.46 2.86
N LEU A 72 9.36 14.58 3.08
CA LEU A 72 9.07 15.48 1.98
C LEU A 72 10.36 16.04 1.40
N PRO A 73 10.43 16.21 0.08
CA PRO A 73 11.62 16.78 -0.52
C PRO A 73 11.86 18.20 -0.01
N GLU A 74 13.10 18.51 0.26
CA GLU A 74 13.43 19.80 0.81
C GLU A 74 13.09 20.93 -0.09
N GLN A 75 13.33 20.78 -1.36
CA GLN A 75 13.05 21.82 -2.31
C GLN A 75 11.57 22.16 -2.38
N SER A 76 10.72 21.28 -1.90
CA SER A 76 9.29 21.57 -1.95
C SER A 76 8.90 22.69 -1.02
N ILE A 77 9.80 23.08 -0.15
CA ILE A 77 9.51 24.12 0.79
C ILE A 77 9.62 25.51 0.19
N ASN A 78 10.34 25.67 -0.84
CA ASN A 78 10.56 27.01 -1.41
C ASN A 78 9.55 27.40 -2.44
#